data_517e51bf475c2c81c98bc1ad39cf5df6
#
_entry.id   517e51bf475c2c81c98bc1ad39cf5df6
#
_cell.length_a   1.000
_cell.length_b   1.000
_cell.length_c   1.000
_cell.angle_alpha   90.00
_cell.angle_beta   90.00
_cell.angle_gamma   90.00
#
_symmetry.space_group_name_H-M   'P 1'
#
loop_
_entity.id
_entity.type
_entity.pdbx_description
1 polymer ?
#
loop_
_entity_poly.entity_id
_entity_poly.type
_entity_poly.pdbx_seq_one_letter_code
_entity_poly.pdbx_strand_id
1 'polypeptide(L)'
;MHFQKKCIGKMRDLATEEDRTVLYVSHNMNTIRDLCDRCIVLDHGKIVFDGDVEDAVKIYLGSANENFRAIEYVGNEHKHHADRNDLCLQFAGYNGKEDNIFYDDEQILLELTWKNKADIENLCLRVEVSDYRRYPVTAFVVENFYSGKKGETHTAKLKIDISKIVRGGYYTRYVFYSRKNDAAPFETLEVADGLTFRRRKPDKYQNTWQKAWGSIEMNDIEVV
;
A
#
# COMPACT_ATOMS: atom_id res chain seq x y z
N MET A 1 13.35 16.52 11.14
CA MET A 1 12.66 17.36 10.14
C MET A 1 13.42 18.64 9.73
N HIS A 2 14.19 19.31 10.58
CA HIS A 2 14.89 20.56 10.24
C HIS A 2 16.05 20.38 9.24
N PHE A 3 16.76 19.26 9.28
CA PHE A 3 17.90 18.98 8.41
C PHE A 3 17.50 18.76 6.95
N GLN A 4 16.43 17.98 6.69
CA GLN A 4 15.94 17.75 5.32
C GLN A 4 15.50 19.05 4.65
N LYS A 5 14.78 19.95 5.36
CA LYS A 5 14.39 21.26 4.81
C LYS A 5 15.59 22.13 4.45
N LYS A 6 16.66 22.11 5.24
CA LYS A 6 17.91 22.83 4.93
C LYS A 6 18.63 22.26 3.71
N CYS A 7 18.68 20.93 3.55
CA CYS A 7 19.27 20.29 2.37
C CYS A 7 18.49 20.61 1.10
N ILE A 8 17.16 20.56 1.17
CA ILE A 8 16.25 20.90 0.07
C ILE A 8 16.43 22.37 -0.35
N GLY A 9 16.47 23.31 0.62
CA GLY A 9 16.73 24.72 0.33
C GLY A 9 18.07 24.92 -0.38
N LYS A 10 19.13 24.29 0.12
CA LYS A 10 20.46 24.42 -0.47
C LYS A 10 20.59 23.81 -1.87
N MET A 11 19.86 22.73 -2.17
CA MET A 11 19.77 22.18 -3.55
C MET A 11 19.07 23.14 -4.50
N ARG A 12 18.02 23.81 -4.04
CA ARG A 12 17.30 24.83 -4.83
C ARG A 12 18.18 26.04 -5.11
N ASP A 13 18.93 26.52 -4.08
CA ASP A 13 19.86 27.64 -4.24
C ASP A 13 20.95 27.31 -5.28
N LEU A 14 21.53 26.11 -5.23
CA LEU A 14 22.53 25.63 -6.20
C LEU A 14 21.98 25.55 -7.64
N ALA A 15 20.72 25.20 -7.83
CA ALA A 15 20.09 25.12 -9.14
C ALA A 15 19.81 26.52 -9.71
N THR A 16 19.40 27.46 -8.86
CA THR A 16 18.97 28.82 -9.30
C THR A 16 20.11 29.83 -9.34
N GLU A 17 21.05 29.78 -8.39
CA GLU A 17 22.12 30.79 -8.30
C GLU A 17 23.36 30.47 -9.14
N GLU A 18 23.62 29.18 -9.42
CA GLU A 18 24.83 28.74 -10.12
C GLU A 18 24.55 28.23 -11.55
N ASP A 19 23.32 28.39 -12.07
CA ASP A 19 22.87 27.93 -13.39
C ASP A 19 23.22 26.44 -13.68
N ARG A 20 23.07 25.61 -12.63
CA ARG A 20 23.42 24.18 -12.67
C ARG A 20 22.19 23.31 -12.82
N THR A 21 22.27 22.32 -13.69
CA THR A 21 21.28 21.26 -13.75
C THR A 21 21.48 20.27 -12.61
N VAL A 22 20.47 20.12 -11.75
CA VAL A 22 20.45 19.13 -10.65
C VAL A 22 19.56 17.97 -11.04
N LEU A 23 20.12 16.76 -11.07
CA LEU A 23 19.37 15.53 -11.23
C LEU A 23 19.00 14.96 -9.86
N TYR A 24 17.71 14.93 -9.55
CA TYR A 24 17.20 14.39 -8.30
C TYR A 24 16.40 13.11 -8.51
N VAL A 25 16.82 12.00 -7.91
CA VAL A 25 16.14 10.70 -8.01
C VAL A 25 15.50 10.37 -6.67
N SER A 26 14.20 10.18 -6.65
CA SER A 26 13.44 9.88 -5.42
C SER A 26 12.11 9.20 -5.74
N HIS A 27 11.61 8.45 -4.78
CA HIS A 27 10.23 7.97 -4.74
C HIS A 27 9.32 8.86 -3.86
N ASN A 28 9.84 9.93 -3.27
CA ASN A 28 9.07 10.87 -2.47
C ASN A 28 8.48 11.99 -3.35
N MET A 29 7.23 11.82 -3.76
CA MET A 29 6.54 12.72 -4.68
C MET A 29 6.40 14.16 -4.15
N ASN A 30 6.39 14.38 -2.83
CA ASN A 30 6.34 15.75 -2.31
C ASN A 30 7.69 16.45 -2.52
N THR A 31 8.80 15.74 -2.28
CA THR A 31 10.13 16.31 -2.53
C THR A 31 10.35 16.56 -4.02
N ILE A 32 9.84 15.67 -4.88
CA ILE A 32 9.84 15.88 -6.35
C ILE A 32 9.07 17.16 -6.71
N ARG A 33 7.84 17.35 -6.19
CA ARG A 33 7.04 18.57 -6.40
C ARG A 33 7.71 19.84 -5.89
N ASP A 34 8.42 19.72 -4.78
CA ASP A 34 9.07 20.88 -4.15
C ASP A 34 10.37 21.29 -4.86
N LEU A 35 11.06 20.36 -5.52
CA LEU A 35 12.41 20.58 -6.04
C LEU A 35 12.51 20.60 -7.57
N CYS A 36 11.65 19.89 -8.27
CA CYS A 36 11.81 19.65 -9.70
C CYS A 36 10.85 20.50 -10.53
N ASP A 37 11.35 21.07 -11.61
CA ASP A 37 10.56 21.79 -12.63
C ASP A 37 10.15 20.84 -13.77
N ARG A 38 10.86 19.73 -13.94
CA ARG A 38 10.64 18.71 -14.97
C ARG A 38 10.92 17.33 -14.38
N CYS A 39 10.14 16.35 -14.78
CA CYS A 39 10.31 14.96 -14.33
C CYS A 39 10.40 13.99 -15.50
N ILE A 40 11.24 12.97 -15.29
CA ILE A 40 11.32 11.79 -16.15
C ILE A 40 10.81 10.60 -15.35
N VAL A 41 9.81 9.89 -15.87
CA VAL A 41 9.33 8.64 -15.28
C VAL A 41 9.97 7.48 -16.00
N LEU A 42 10.62 6.59 -15.21
CA LEU A 42 11.22 5.37 -15.70
C LEU A 42 10.37 4.17 -15.28
N ASP A 43 10.11 3.29 -16.23
CA ASP A 43 9.49 2.00 -15.98
C ASP A 43 10.31 0.90 -16.67
N HIS A 44 10.71 -0.13 -15.90
CA HIS A 44 11.58 -1.23 -16.37
C HIS A 44 12.82 -0.74 -17.17
N GLY A 45 13.42 0.38 -16.74
CA GLY A 45 14.60 0.95 -17.37
C GLY A 45 14.33 1.76 -18.66
N LYS A 46 13.06 1.95 -19.04
CA LYS A 46 12.66 2.77 -20.19
C LYS A 46 11.99 4.07 -19.73
N ILE A 47 12.22 5.15 -20.47
CA ILE A 47 11.51 6.41 -20.26
C ILE A 47 10.08 6.22 -20.77
N VAL A 48 9.10 6.34 -19.87
CA VAL A 48 7.66 6.29 -20.20
C VAL A 48 7.01 7.67 -20.21
N PHE A 49 7.65 8.64 -19.56
CA PHE A 49 7.20 10.03 -19.57
C PHE A 49 8.37 10.99 -19.35
N ASP A 50 8.31 12.15 -19.96
CA ASP A 50 9.24 13.25 -19.78
C ASP A 50 8.48 14.58 -19.93
N GLY A 51 8.38 15.36 -18.84
CA GLY A 51 7.58 16.60 -18.86
C GLY A 51 7.28 17.18 -17.47
N ASP A 52 6.09 17.77 -17.35
CA ASP A 52 5.59 18.43 -16.15
C ASP A 52 5.57 17.51 -14.91
N VAL A 53 5.88 18.10 -13.75
CA VAL A 53 5.99 17.36 -12.48
C VAL A 53 4.67 16.71 -12.06
N GLU A 54 3.54 17.43 -12.18
CA GLU A 54 2.25 16.91 -11.75
C GLU A 54 1.76 15.79 -12.66
N ASP A 55 2.01 15.87 -13.95
CA ASP A 55 1.67 14.84 -14.92
C ASP A 55 2.58 13.60 -14.75
N ALA A 56 3.88 13.81 -14.51
CA ALA A 56 4.81 12.74 -14.15
C ALA A 56 4.37 12.01 -12.89
N VAL A 57 3.96 12.75 -11.85
CA VAL A 57 3.48 12.16 -10.59
C VAL A 57 2.17 11.39 -10.80
N LYS A 58 1.25 11.89 -11.64
CA LYS A 58 0.03 11.14 -12.00
C LYS A 58 0.36 9.84 -12.72
N ILE A 59 1.27 9.89 -13.68
CA ILE A 59 1.71 8.70 -14.43
C ILE A 59 2.43 7.73 -13.51
N TYR A 60 3.37 8.18 -12.70
CA TYR A 60 4.10 7.34 -11.74
C TYR A 60 3.17 6.69 -10.71
N LEU A 61 2.24 7.46 -10.16
CA LEU A 61 1.22 6.92 -9.26
C LEU A 61 0.16 6.10 -10.02
N GLY A 62 -0.04 6.37 -11.29
CA GLY A 62 -0.91 5.62 -12.19
C GLY A 62 -0.29 4.30 -12.64
N SER A 63 0.99 4.29 -13.03
CA SER A 63 1.71 3.05 -13.40
C SER A 63 1.96 2.14 -12.19
N ALA A 64 2.14 2.72 -10.98
CA ALA A 64 2.06 1.95 -9.73
C ALA A 64 0.65 1.39 -9.45
N ASN A 65 -0.33 1.75 -10.27
CA ASN A 65 -1.73 1.35 -10.19
C ASN A 65 -2.11 0.15 -11.10
N GLU A 66 -1.17 -0.50 -11.78
CA GLU A 66 -1.51 -1.70 -12.59
C GLU A 66 -2.02 -2.87 -11.73
N ASN A 67 -1.84 -2.81 -10.42
CA ASN A 67 -2.30 -3.81 -9.44
C ASN A 67 -3.55 -3.37 -8.67
N PHE A 68 -4.49 -2.66 -9.29
CA PHE A 68 -5.56 -2.08 -8.49
C PHE A 68 -6.70 -3.01 -8.15
N ARG A 69 -7.01 -4.02 -8.93
CA ARG A 69 -8.14 -4.92 -8.65
C ARG A 69 -7.75 -6.37 -8.46
N ALA A 70 -6.64 -6.80 -9.06
CA ALA A 70 -6.16 -8.17 -8.92
C ALA A 70 -4.64 -8.24 -9.16
N ILE A 71 -3.97 -9.15 -8.45
CA ILE A 71 -2.58 -9.54 -8.64
C ILE A 71 -2.54 -11.05 -8.75
N GLU A 72 -1.90 -11.56 -9.82
CA GLU A 72 -1.44 -12.92 -9.90
C GLU A 72 0.04 -12.97 -9.49
N TYR A 73 0.34 -13.70 -8.41
CA TYR A 73 1.69 -13.78 -7.86
C TYR A 73 2.50 -14.85 -8.62
N VAL A 74 3.06 -14.44 -9.77
CA VAL A 74 3.95 -15.27 -10.58
C VAL A 74 5.40 -14.93 -10.21
N GLY A 75 6.17 -15.94 -9.77
CA GLY A 75 7.55 -15.71 -9.34
C GLY A 75 7.67 -14.99 -7.99
N ASN A 76 8.69 -14.12 -7.85
CA ASN A 76 9.02 -13.45 -6.59
C ASN A 76 8.89 -11.92 -6.65
N GLU A 77 8.38 -11.35 -7.72
CA GLU A 77 8.38 -9.90 -7.96
C GLU A 77 7.66 -9.07 -6.88
N HIS A 78 6.60 -9.64 -6.28
CA HIS A 78 5.80 -8.98 -5.23
C HIS A 78 6.04 -9.57 -3.84
N LYS A 79 7.05 -10.44 -3.68
CA LYS A 79 7.29 -11.17 -2.44
C LYS A 79 8.47 -10.61 -1.67
N HIS A 80 8.35 -10.65 -0.35
CA HIS A 80 9.36 -10.22 0.59
C HIS A 80 9.89 -11.41 1.39
N HIS A 81 10.97 -11.19 2.13
CA HIS A 81 11.52 -12.20 3.02
C HIS A 81 10.49 -12.58 4.11
N ALA A 82 10.31 -13.89 4.31
CA ALA A 82 9.53 -14.47 5.39
C ALA A 82 10.42 -15.42 6.20
N ASP A 83 10.11 -15.62 7.49
CA ASP A 83 10.88 -16.50 8.38
C ASP A 83 10.81 -17.94 7.92
N ARG A 84 9.67 -18.34 7.38
CA ARG A 84 9.37 -19.64 6.78
C ARG A 84 8.83 -19.42 5.38
N ASN A 85 8.78 -20.47 4.59
CA ASN A 85 8.25 -20.40 3.22
C ASN A 85 7.18 -21.49 3.01
N ASP A 86 6.29 -21.61 4.01
CA ASP A 86 5.33 -22.70 4.10
C ASP A 86 4.04 -22.44 3.30
N LEU A 87 3.87 -21.21 2.83
CA LEU A 87 2.71 -20.78 2.06
C LEU A 87 3.20 -20.13 0.75
N CYS A 88 2.39 -20.17 -0.28
CA CYS A 88 2.61 -19.47 -1.53
C CYS A 88 1.32 -18.74 -1.93
N LEU A 89 1.27 -17.43 -1.73
CA LEU A 89 0.20 -16.60 -2.24
C LEU A 89 0.23 -16.65 -3.77
N GLN A 90 -0.92 -16.95 -4.38
CA GLN A 90 -1.09 -17.10 -5.83
C GLN A 90 -1.93 -15.99 -6.44
N PHE A 91 -2.93 -15.50 -5.69
CA PHE A 91 -3.85 -14.48 -6.17
C PHE A 91 -4.35 -13.58 -5.05
N ALA A 92 -4.52 -12.30 -5.37
CA ALA A 92 -5.29 -11.36 -4.58
C ALA A 92 -6.20 -10.55 -5.50
N GLY A 93 -7.45 -10.32 -5.11
CA GLY A 93 -8.42 -9.57 -5.92
C GLY A 93 -9.50 -8.90 -5.09
N TYR A 94 -10.10 -7.83 -5.63
CA TYR A 94 -11.33 -7.25 -5.09
C TYR A 94 -12.54 -7.94 -5.69
N ASN A 95 -13.28 -8.65 -4.86
CA ASN A 95 -14.47 -9.36 -5.29
C ASN A 95 -15.62 -8.38 -5.57
N GLY A 96 -16.18 -8.45 -6.79
CA GLY A 96 -17.31 -7.63 -7.20
C GLY A 96 -16.98 -6.17 -7.55
N LYS A 97 -15.68 -5.81 -7.67
CA LYS A 97 -15.24 -4.48 -8.10
C LYS A 97 -14.41 -4.56 -9.38
N GLU A 98 -14.65 -3.59 -10.28
CA GLU A 98 -13.86 -3.44 -11.50
C GLU A 98 -12.74 -2.41 -11.35
N ASP A 99 -12.77 -1.61 -10.29
CA ASP A 99 -11.78 -0.61 -9.92
C ASP A 99 -11.30 -0.79 -8.47
N ASN A 100 -10.42 0.09 -8.02
CA ASN A 100 -9.93 0.13 -6.64
C ASN A 100 -10.48 1.32 -5.83
N ILE A 101 -11.60 1.90 -6.26
CA ILE A 101 -12.20 3.08 -5.63
C ILE A 101 -13.33 2.61 -4.71
N PHE A 102 -13.26 2.99 -3.45
CA PHE A 102 -14.25 2.69 -2.42
C PHE A 102 -14.81 3.98 -1.85
N TYR A 103 -16.13 4.04 -1.75
CA TYR A 103 -16.86 5.17 -1.16
C TYR A 103 -17.11 4.94 0.33
N ASP A 104 -17.62 5.98 1.02
CA ASP A 104 -17.72 5.98 2.49
C ASP A 104 -18.61 4.86 3.07
N ASP A 105 -19.57 4.37 2.29
CA ASP A 105 -20.52 3.30 2.65
C ASP A 105 -20.06 1.89 2.17
N GLU A 106 -18.93 1.81 1.49
CA GLU A 106 -18.42 0.56 0.93
C GLU A 106 -17.36 -0.07 1.84
N GLN A 107 -17.34 -1.40 1.84
CA GLN A 107 -16.32 -2.22 2.47
C GLN A 107 -15.51 -2.94 1.40
N ILE A 108 -14.25 -3.23 1.71
CA ILE A 108 -13.42 -4.04 0.82
C ILE A 108 -13.81 -5.50 0.99
N LEU A 109 -14.14 -6.18 -0.11
CA LEU A 109 -14.24 -7.63 -0.18
C LEU A 109 -12.97 -8.16 -0.85
N LEU A 110 -12.00 -8.56 -0.04
CA LEU A 110 -10.71 -9.06 -0.49
C LEU A 110 -10.77 -10.57 -0.67
N GLU A 111 -10.42 -11.06 -1.86
CA GLU A 111 -10.24 -12.47 -2.15
C GLU A 111 -8.75 -12.79 -2.24
N LEU A 112 -8.31 -13.81 -1.49
CA LEU A 112 -6.94 -14.29 -1.48
C LEU A 112 -6.92 -15.80 -1.77
N THR A 113 -6.07 -16.23 -2.70
CA THR A 113 -5.84 -17.64 -2.99
C THR A 113 -4.39 -17.99 -2.77
N TRP A 114 -4.13 -19.07 -2.03
CA TRP A 114 -2.77 -19.54 -1.74
C TRP A 114 -2.69 -21.06 -1.79
N LYS A 115 -1.46 -21.55 -1.90
CA LYS A 115 -1.11 -22.97 -1.84
C LYS A 115 -0.22 -23.24 -0.63
N ASN A 116 -0.54 -24.29 0.13
CA ASN A 116 0.27 -24.76 1.24
C ASN A 116 1.51 -25.53 0.73
N LYS A 117 2.70 -25.10 1.13
CA LYS A 117 3.95 -25.83 0.86
C LYS A 117 4.32 -26.78 2.00
N ALA A 118 3.74 -26.57 3.18
CA ALA A 118 3.84 -27.42 4.37
C ALA A 118 2.45 -27.54 5.02
N ASP A 119 2.32 -28.38 6.06
CA ASP A 119 1.13 -28.37 6.92
C ASP A 119 1.08 -27.04 7.67
N ILE A 120 -0.07 -26.39 7.67
CA ILE A 120 -0.32 -25.11 8.32
C ILE A 120 -1.37 -25.29 9.40
N GLU A 121 -1.06 -24.81 10.59
CA GLU A 121 -2.00 -24.74 11.71
C GLU A 121 -2.15 -23.30 12.19
N ASN A 122 -3.39 -22.90 12.52
CA ASN A 122 -3.71 -21.60 13.08
C ASN A 122 -3.16 -20.42 12.24
N LEU A 123 -3.40 -20.45 10.93
CA LEU A 123 -3.00 -19.36 10.04
C LEU A 123 -3.66 -18.06 10.46
N CYS A 124 -2.86 -17.04 10.55
CA CYS A 124 -3.27 -15.66 10.77
C CYS A 124 -2.89 -14.80 9.56
N LEU A 125 -3.62 -13.73 9.36
CA LEU A 125 -3.32 -12.74 8.33
C LEU A 125 -3.35 -11.33 8.93
N ARG A 126 -2.33 -10.55 8.61
CA ARG A 126 -2.30 -9.12 8.82
C ARG A 126 -2.26 -8.42 7.46
N VAL A 127 -3.25 -7.56 7.22
CA VAL A 127 -3.28 -6.66 6.07
C VAL A 127 -2.79 -5.31 6.55
N GLU A 128 -1.52 -5.01 6.28
CA GLU A 128 -0.91 -3.72 6.60
C GLU A 128 -1.33 -2.68 5.57
N VAL A 129 -1.70 -1.49 6.03
CA VAL A 129 -2.09 -0.36 5.17
C VAL A 129 -1.10 0.77 5.37
N SER A 130 -0.57 1.29 4.28
CA SER A 130 0.29 2.47 4.26
C SER A 130 -0.25 3.52 3.29
N ASP A 131 0.04 4.79 3.57
CA ASP A 131 -0.28 5.88 2.67
C ASP A 131 0.63 5.88 1.42
N TYR A 132 0.39 6.83 0.49
CA TYR A 132 1.19 6.97 -0.73
C TYR A 132 2.68 7.33 -0.46
N ARG A 133 3.02 7.77 0.76
CA ARG A 133 4.39 7.99 1.22
C ARG A 133 5.01 6.75 1.88
N ARG A 134 4.30 5.62 1.88
CA ARG A 134 4.66 4.39 2.56
C ARG A 134 4.74 4.52 4.09
N TYR A 135 4.11 5.55 4.68
CA TYR A 135 3.95 5.59 6.13
C TYR A 135 2.83 4.65 6.58
N PRO A 136 3.03 3.89 7.65
CA PRO A 136 2.01 3.03 8.22
C PRO A 136 0.77 3.85 8.61
N VAL A 137 -0.39 3.35 8.25
CA VAL A 137 -1.70 3.94 8.60
C VAL A 137 -2.41 3.08 9.62
N THR A 138 -2.59 1.80 9.32
CA THR A 138 -3.26 0.81 10.18
C THR A 138 -2.93 -0.60 9.72
N ALA A 139 -3.39 -1.58 10.48
CA ALA A 139 -3.41 -2.97 10.07
C ALA A 139 -4.73 -3.63 10.45
N PHE A 140 -5.25 -4.48 9.58
CA PHE A 140 -6.38 -5.35 9.84
C PHE A 140 -5.84 -6.76 10.10
N VAL A 141 -6.34 -7.40 11.15
CA VAL A 141 -5.84 -8.70 11.59
C VAL A 141 -7.00 -9.69 11.70
N VAL A 142 -6.80 -10.87 11.16
CA VAL A 142 -7.63 -12.03 11.44
C VAL A 142 -6.72 -13.16 11.92
N GLU A 143 -7.08 -13.74 13.06
CA GLU A 143 -6.28 -14.78 13.71
C GLU A 143 -6.94 -16.14 13.57
N ASN A 144 -6.12 -17.18 13.46
CA ASN A 144 -6.52 -18.59 13.51
C ASN A 144 -7.66 -18.94 12.54
N PHE A 145 -7.68 -18.32 11.35
CA PHE A 145 -8.82 -18.43 10.41
C PHE A 145 -8.74 -19.63 9.47
N TYR A 146 -7.58 -20.32 9.41
CA TYR A 146 -7.40 -21.46 8.53
C TYR A 146 -6.35 -22.44 9.09
N SER A 147 -6.58 -23.74 8.84
CA SER A 147 -5.60 -24.81 8.97
C SER A 147 -5.76 -25.77 7.81
N GLY A 148 -4.67 -26.29 7.27
CA GLY A 148 -4.71 -27.16 6.10
C GLY A 148 -3.42 -27.94 5.88
N LYS A 149 -3.49 -28.94 4.98
CA LYS A 149 -2.39 -29.84 4.70
C LYS A 149 -1.52 -29.34 3.56
N LYS A 150 -0.29 -29.84 3.53
CA LYS A 150 0.66 -29.60 2.44
C LYS A 150 0.02 -29.97 1.08
N GLY A 151 0.19 -29.07 0.10
CA GLY A 151 -0.28 -29.25 -1.26
C GLY A 151 -1.70 -28.74 -1.53
N GLU A 152 -2.50 -28.45 -0.49
CA GLU A 152 -3.83 -27.88 -0.65
C GLU A 152 -3.76 -26.44 -1.16
N THR A 153 -4.72 -26.08 -2.00
CA THR A 153 -4.97 -24.70 -2.44
C THR A 153 -6.26 -24.23 -1.78
N HIS A 154 -6.23 -23.07 -1.18
CA HIS A 154 -7.38 -22.48 -0.50
C HIS A 154 -7.64 -21.06 -0.97
N THR A 155 -8.93 -20.67 -0.98
CA THR A 155 -9.37 -19.30 -1.27
C THR A 155 -10.18 -18.79 -0.09
N ALA A 156 -9.78 -17.64 0.45
CA ALA A 156 -10.52 -16.94 1.48
C ALA A 156 -11.10 -15.63 0.95
N LYS A 157 -12.31 -15.28 1.40
CA LYS A 157 -12.96 -13.99 1.15
C LYS A 157 -13.05 -13.25 2.47
N LEU A 158 -12.43 -12.08 2.52
CA LEU A 158 -12.29 -11.26 3.72
C LEU A 158 -13.03 -9.95 3.53
N LYS A 159 -13.82 -9.58 4.51
CA LYS A 159 -14.54 -8.31 4.55
C LYS A 159 -13.78 -7.34 5.45
N ILE A 160 -13.34 -6.22 4.89
CA ILE A 160 -12.51 -5.23 5.60
C ILE A 160 -13.29 -3.91 5.66
N ASP A 161 -13.52 -3.45 6.88
CA ASP A 161 -14.14 -2.15 7.14
C ASP A 161 -13.08 -1.04 7.09
N ILE A 162 -13.14 -0.20 6.08
CA ILE A 162 -12.25 0.96 5.90
C ILE A 162 -12.90 2.28 6.29
N SER A 163 -14.06 2.27 6.95
CA SER A 163 -14.86 3.47 7.27
C SER A 163 -14.09 4.51 8.10
N LYS A 164 -13.16 4.09 8.94
CA LYS A 164 -12.31 4.95 9.77
C LYS A 164 -11.05 5.46 9.07
N ILE A 165 -10.69 4.93 7.91
CA ILE A 165 -9.54 5.42 7.13
C ILE A 165 -9.97 6.68 6.39
N VAL A 166 -9.22 7.77 6.51
CA VAL A 166 -9.57 9.02 5.79
C VAL A 166 -9.45 8.84 4.27
N ARG A 167 -9.99 9.78 3.53
CA ARG A 167 -9.93 9.75 2.06
C ARG A 167 -8.52 9.91 1.55
N GLY A 168 -8.16 9.09 0.58
CA GLY A 168 -6.81 9.04 0.03
C GLY A 168 -6.54 7.77 -0.75
N GLY A 169 -5.30 7.67 -1.24
CA GLY A 169 -4.77 6.46 -1.86
C GLY A 169 -3.91 5.68 -0.89
N TYR A 170 -4.02 4.37 -0.90
CA TYR A 170 -3.38 3.47 0.03
C TYR A 170 -2.78 2.26 -0.67
N TYR A 171 -1.68 1.77 -0.12
CA TYR A 171 -1.05 0.50 -0.45
C TYR A 171 -1.36 -0.51 0.63
N THR A 172 -1.48 -1.77 0.26
CA THR A 172 -1.57 -2.86 1.23
C THR A 172 -0.37 -3.79 1.14
N ARG A 173 -0.13 -4.52 2.23
CA ARG A 173 0.82 -5.63 2.30
C ARG A 173 0.14 -6.77 3.04
N TYR A 174 0.28 -7.98 2.52
CA TYR A 174 -0.26 -9.18 3.14
C TYR A 174 0.85 -9.91 3.88
N VAL A 175 0.65 -10.13 5.17
CA VAL A 175 1.58 -10.86 6.04
C VAL A 175 0.83 -12.07 6.59
N PHE A 176 1.12 -13.23 6.05
CA PHE A 176 0.65 -14.50 6.58
C PHE A 176 1.60 -14.99 7.65
N TYR A 177 1.09 -15.34 8.82
CA TYR A 177 1.88 -15.77 9.96
C TYR A 177 1.16 -16.82 10.79
N SER A 178 1.91 -17.54 11.62
CA SER A 178 1.35 -18.45 12.61
C SER A 178 2.10 -18.34 13.94
N ARG A 179 1.48 -18.86 15.01
CA ARG A 179 2.11 -19.02 16.32
C ARG A 179 1.94 -20.46 16.78
N LYS A 180 2.97 -21.02 17.39
CA LYS A 180 2.89 -22.35 18.00
C LYS A 180 2.01 -22.37 19.25
N ASN A 181 2.00 -21.27 20.01
CA ASN A 181 1.16 -21.01 21.18
C ASN A 181 1.19 -19.51 21.49
N ASP A 182 0.37 -19.06 22.42
CA ASP A 182 0.23 -17.62 22.76
C ASP A 182 1.51 -16.98 23.32
N ALA A 183 2.42 -17.75 23.89
CA ALA A 183 3.70 -17.28 24.43
C ALA A 183 4.83 -17.29 23.40
N ALA A 184 4.65 -17.97 22.24
CA ALA A 184 5.66 -18.04 21.21
C ALA A 184 5.63 -16.78 20.34
N PRO A 185 6.79 -16.32 19.82
CA PRO A 185 6.81 -15.32 18.78
C PRO A 185 6.05 -15.84 17.53
N PHE A 186 5.44 -14.93 16.79
CA PHE A 186 4.87 -15.30 15.50
C PHE A 186 5.97 -15.48 14.46
N GLU A 187 5.79 -16.45 13.58
CA GLU A 187 6.66 -16.72 12.43
C GLU A 187 5.91 -16.35 11.16
N THR A 188 6.50 -15.52 10.31
CA THR A 188 5.92 -15.17 9.01
C THR A 188 6.09 -16.32 8.03
N LEU A 189 5.01 -16.70 7.35
CA LEU A 189 4.96 -17.80 6.39
C LEU A 189 5.04 -17.32 4.94
N GLU A 190 4.51 -16.16 4.66
CA GLU A 190 4.57 -15.45 3.39
C GLU A 190 4.35 -13.96 3.63
N VAL A 191 5.12 -13.12 2.94
CA VAL A 191 4.96 -11.66 2.95
C VAL A 191 4.93 -11.18 1.51
N ALA A 192 3.86 -10.49 1.11
CA ALA A 192 3.70 -10.00 -0.26
C ALA A 192 3.12 -8.59 -0.30
N ASP A 193 3.52 -7.80 -1.30
CA ASP A 193 2.82 -6.56 -1.62
C ASP A 193 1.39 -6.88 -2.04
N GLY A 194 0.44 -6.08 -1.56
CA GLY A 194 -0.97 -6.26 -1.81
C GLY A 194 -1.52 -5.27 -2.83
N LEU A 195 -2.83 -5.31 -2.97
CA LEU A 195 -3.58 -4.41 -3.84
C LEU A 195 -3.52 -2.97 -3.32
N THR A 196 -3.70 -2.01 -4.22
CA THR A 196 -3.90 -0.60 -3.85
C THR A 196 -5.38 -0.29 -3.79
N PHE A 197 -5.79 0.65 -2.93
CA PHE A 197 -7.14 1.16 -2.92
C PHE A 197 -7.19 2.67 -2.72
N ARG A 198 -8.29 3.28 -3.18
CA ARG A 198 -8.59 4.70 -3.00
C ARG A 198 -9.91 4.85 -2.27
N ARG A 199 -9.92 5.58 -1.17
CA ARG A 199 -11.16 5.97 -0.49
C ARG A 199 -11.61 7.35 -0.95
N ARG A 200 -12.85 7.50 -1.42
CA ARG A 200 -13.44 8.75 -1.93
C ARG A 200 -14.78 9.04 -1.27
N LYS A 201 -15.19 10.30 -1.30
CA LYS A 201 -16.60 10.71 -1.08
C LYS A 201 -17.36 10.69 -2.40
N PRO A 202 -18.67 10.46 -2.37
CA PRO A 202 -19.55 10.87 -3.47
C PRO A 202 -19.38 12.37 -3.73
N ASP A 203 -19.44 12.77 -5.01
CA ASP A 203 -19.07 14.12 -5.52
C ASP A 203 -19.79 15.33 -4.88
N LYS A 204 -20.77 15.10 -3.99
CA LYS A 204 -21.61 16.15 -3.39
C LYS A 204 -21.07 16.81 -2.12
N TYR A 205 -19.94 16.36 -1.57
CA TYR A 205 -19.45 16.86 -0.28
C TYR A 205 -18.02 17.34 -0.36
N GLN A 206 -17.78 18.60 0.07
CA GLN A 206 -16.43 19.13 0.24
C GLN A 206 -15.70 18.32 1.32
N ASN A 207 -14.44 18.00 1.06
CA ASN A 207 -13.60 17.30 2.02
C ASN A 207 -13.18 18.27 3.13
N THR A 208 -13.71 18.07 4.32
CA THR A 208 -13.39 18.88 5.51
C THR A 208 -12.16 18.37 6.27
N TRP A 209 -11.73 17.12 6.00
CA TRP A 209 -10.58 16.53 6.68
C TRP A 209 -9.27 17.11 6.16
N GLN A 210 -8.44 17.62 7.07
CA GLN A 210 -7.11 18.09 6.75
C GLN A 210 -6.08 16.98 6.99
N LYS A 211 -5.18 16.77 6.05
CA LYS A 211 -4.14 15.75 6.12
C LYS A 211 -3.21 15.88 7.33
N ALA A 212 -3.06 17.09 7.86
CA ALA A 212 -2.32 17.35 9.08
C ALA A 212 -2.92 16.66 10.33
N TRP A 213 -4.20 16.25 10.29
CA TRP A 213 -4.90 15.57 11.40
C TRP A 213 -4.69 14.05 11.40
N GLY A 214 -3.96 13.51 10.44
CA GLY A 214 -3.65 12.09 10.36
C GLY A 214 -4.46 11.34 9.30
N SER A 215 -4.38 10.02 9.33
CA SER A 215 -4.97 9.11 8.34
C SER A 215 -6.14 8.27 8.89
N ILE A 216 -6.48 8.43 10.17
CA ILE A 216 -7.59 7.74 10.83
C ILE A 216 -8.57 8.78 11.37
N GLU A 217 -9.84 8.64 11.00
CA GLU A 217 -10.94 9.47 11.48
C GLU A 217 -11.70 8.73 12.60
N MET A 218 -11.75 9.33 13.78
CA MET A 218 -12.46 8.80 14.95
C MET A 218 -13.52 9.81 15.34
N ASN A 219 -14.78 9.37 15.44
CA ASN A 219 -15.93 10.20 15.84
C ASN A 219 -16.44 9.80 17.25
N ASP A 220 -15.52 9.48 18.14
CA ASP A 220 -15.82 8.89 19.47
C ASP A 220 -15.87 9.97 20.59
N ILE A 221 -16.13 11.25 20.25
CA ILE A 221 -16.28 12.34 21.23
C ILE A 221 -17.75 12.68 21.35
N GLU A 222 -18.29 12.55 22.56
CA GLU A 222 -19.63 13.00 22.95
C GLU A 222 -19.54 14.20 23.89
N VAL A 223 -20.44 15.18 23.70
CA VAL A 223 -20.58 16.29 24.67
C VAL A 223 -21.53 15.82 25.77
N VAL A 224 -21.06 15.77 27.02
CA VAL A 224 -21.79 15.37 28.22
C VAL A 224 -22.37 16.60 28.91
#